data_edf7577a7450e9cf6044c544fc97e2e7
#
_entry.id   edf7577a7450e9cf6044c544fc97e2e7
#
_cell.length_a   1.000
_cell.length_b   1.000
_cell.length_c   1.000
_cell.angle_alpha   90.00
_cell.angle_beta   90.00
_cell.angle_gamma   90.00
#
_symmetry.space_group_name_H-M   'P 1'
#
loop_
_entity.id
_entity.type
_entity.pdbx_description
1 polymer ?
#
loop_
_entity_poly.entity_id
_entity_poly.type
_entity_poly.pdbx_seq_one_letter_code
_entity_poly.pdbx_strand_id
1 'polypeptide(L)'
;MILVEPGAIATPIWGRSLGSADALYGAMPPIAHERYGRLVAKVRAMAVQQGEEGDPPEAVARIVATALTTPHPRTRYVIGRNARITAALTRALPGRAVDKTLARLLNND
;
A
#
# COMPACT_ATOMS: atom_id res chain seq x y z
N MET A 1 -21.45 11.65 -1.56
CA MET A 1 -19.98 11.56 -1.41
C MET A 1 -19.51 10.27 -2.07
N ILE A 2 -18.44 10.34 -2.87
CA ILE A 2 -17.85 9.18 -3.55
C ILE A 2 -16.45 8.98 -2.97
N LEU A 3 -16.13 7.75 -2.58
CA LEU A 3 -14.82 7.35 -2.07
C LEU A 3 -14.09 6.52 -3.13
N VAL A 4 -12.87 6.94 -3.47
CA VAL A 4 -11.98 6.21 -4.39
C VAL A 4 -10.78 5.72 -3.58
N GLU A 5 -10.56 4.40 -3.57
CA GLU A 5 -9.51 3.73 -2.79
C GLU A 5 -8.59 2.97 -3.74
N PRO A 6 -7.54 3.61 -4.26
CA PRO A 6 -6.55 2.92 -5.06
C PRO A 6 -5.65 2.06 -4.18
N GLY A 7 -5.22 0.90 -4.72
CA GLY A 7 -4.11 0.13 -4.19
C GLY A 7 -2.76 0.77 -4.55
N ALA A 8 -1.72 -0.04 -4.73
CA ALA A 8 -0.45 0.45 -5.22
C ALA A 8 -0.58 0.95 -6.66
N ILE A 9 -0.14 2.18 -6.90
CA ILE A 9 -0.14 2.81 -8.21
C ILE A 9 1.30 3.13 -8.61
N ALA A 10 1.67 2.78 -9.85
CA ALA A 10 2.99 3.01 -10.40
C ALA A 10 3.21 4.50 -10.68
N THR A 11 3.71 5.22 -9.68
CA THR A 11 3.97 6.67 -9.74
C THR A 11 5.33 7.02 -9.13
N PRO A 12 5.92 8.19 -9.46
CA PRO A 12 7.18 8.66 -8.87
C PRO A 12 7.15 8.85 -7.35
N ILE A 13 5.99 8.73 -6.69
CA ILE A 13 5.88 8.87 -5.24
C ILE A 13 6.73 7.82 -4.50
N TRP A 14 6.82 6.60 -5.05
CA TRP A 14 7.59 5.52 -4.44
C TRP A 14 9.07 5.85 -4.33
N GLY A 15 9.70 6.31 -5.42
CA GLY A 15 11.11 6.72 -5.41
C GLY A 15 11.38 7.88 -4.45
N ARG A 16 10.52 8.90 -4.44
CA ARG A 16 10.66 10.05 -3.52
C ARG A 16 10.50 9.64 -2.06
N SER A 17 9.50 8.80 -1.76
CA SER A 17 9.26 8.32 -0.39
C SER A 17 10.39 7.43 0.10
N LEU A 18 10.93 6.55 -0.74
CA LEU A 18 12.07 5.70 -0.41
C LEU A 18 13.32 6.52 -0.15
N GLY A 19 13.64 7.54 -0.98
CA GLY A 19 14.77 8.42 -0.75
C GLY A 19 14.67 9.19 0.58
N SER A 20 13.48 9.70 0.91
CA SER A 20 13.26 10.36 2.20
C SER A 20 13.38 9.40 3.38
N ALA A 21 12.85 8.19 3.26
CA ALA A 21 12.93 7.15 4.29
C ALA A 21 14.38 6.68 4.50
N ASP A 22 15.15 6.50 3.43
CA ASP A 22 16.57 6.11 3.48
C ASP A 22 17.41 7.20 4.19
N ALA A 23 17.14 8.48 3.93
CA ALA A 23 17.82 9.60 4.59
C ALA A 23 17.50 9.65 6.10
N LEU A 24 16.23 9.48 6.47
CA LEU A 24 15.82 9.42 7.89
C LEU A 24 16.42 8.21 8.59
N TYR A 25 16.40 7.05 7.97
CA TYR A 25 16.97 5.84 8.53
C TYR A 25 18.49 5.97 8.73
N GLY A 26 19.21 6.54 7.76
CA GLY A 26 20.65 6.80 7.87
C GLY A 26 21.02 7.74 9.03
N ALA A 27 20.13 8.65 9.42
CA ALA A 27 20.33 9.58 10.54
C ALA A 27 19.97 8.98 11.92
N MET A 28 19.42 7.75 11.96
CA MET A 28 19.03 7.09 13.21
C MET A 28 20.26 6.59 14.00
N PRO A 29 20.16 6.52 15.35
CA PRO A 29 21.24 5.99 16.18
C PRO A 29 21.47 4.48 15.93
N PRO A 30 22.69 3.95 16.21
CA PRO A 30 23.04 2.55 15.97
C PRO A 30 22.07 1.54 16.55
N ILE A 31 21.52 1.80 17.73
CA ILE A 31 20.53 0.92 18.39
C ILE A 31 19.25 0.75 17.54
N ALA A 32 18.86 1.76 16.77
CA ALA A 32 17.70 1.65 15.88
C ALA A 32 18.01 0.73 14.68
N HIS A 33 19.22 0.81 14.13
CA HIS A 33 19.67 -0.09 13.06
C HIS A 33 19.72 -1.55 13.52
N GLU A 34 20.21 -1.79 14.74
CA GLU A 34 20.25 -3.12 15.34
C GLU A 34 18.84 -3.70 15.52
N ARG A 35 17.91 -2.90 16.07
CA ARG A 35 16.55 -3.38 16.38
C ARG A 35 15.63 -3.48 15.18
N TYR A 36 15.72 -2.54 14.26
CA TYR A 36 14.74 -2.38 13.18
C TYR A 36 15.31 -2.63 11.77
N GLY A 37 16.60 -2.86 11.62
CA GLY A 37 17.26 -2.97 10.32
C GLY A 37 16.63 -4.03 9.41
N ARG A 38 16.33 -5.22 9.92
CA ARG A 38 15.65 -6.28 9.15
C ARG A 38 14.24 -5.87 8.73
N LEU A 39 13.48 -5.27 9.63
CA LEU A 39 12.13 -4.79 9.33
C LEU A 39 12.15 -3.68 8.27
N VAL A 40 13.06 -2.71 8.41
CA VAL A 40 13.22 -1.62 7.42
C VAL A 40 13.59 -2.16 6.05
N ALA A 41 14.55 -3.10 5.99
CA ALA A 41 14.95 -3.72 4.71
C ALA A 41 13.77 -4.45 4.03
N LYS A 42 12.96 -5.19 4.81
CA LYS A 42 11.78 -5.90 4.30
C LYS A 42 10.70 -4.94 3.80
N VAL A 43 10.36 -3.93 4.58
CA VAL A 43 9.36 -2.92 4.20
C VAL A 43 9.83 -2.15 2.96
N ARG A 44 11.12 -1.83 2.87
CA ARG A 44 11.72 -1.20 1.70
C ARG A 44 11.58 -2.05 0.44
N ALA A 45 11.92 -3.33 0.53
CA ALA A 45 11.77 -4.27 -0.59
C ALA A 45 10.30 -4.38 -1.06
N MET A 46 9.36 -4.47 -0.12
CA MET A 46 7.93 -4.46 -0.42
C MET A 46 7.47 -3.16 -1.10
N ALA A 47 7.99 -2.01 -0.67
CA ALA A 47 7.65 -0.72 -1.27
C ALA A 47 8.17 -0.59 -2.71
N VAL A 48 9.39 -1.08 -2.97
CA VAL A 48 9.95 -1.14 -4.34
C VAL A 48 9.07 -2.01 -5.23
N GLN A 49 8.77 -3.23 -4.79
CA GLN A 49 7.93 -4.16 -5.55
C GLN A 49 6.55 -3.57 -5.83
N GLN A 50 5.90 -2.95 -4.84
CA GLN A 50 4.60 -2.31 -5.05
C GLN A 50 4.66 -1.13 -6.02
N GLY A 51 5.77 -0.40 -6.06
CA GLY A 51 5.99 0.68 -7.02
C GLY A 51 6.14 0.17 -8.45
N GLU A 52 6.82 -0.97 -8.63
CA GLU A 52 7.04 -1.61 -9.94
C GLU A 52 5.80 -2.35 -10.46
N GLU A 53 5.10 -3.06 -9.58
CA GLU A 53 3.92 -3.87 -9.92
C GLU A 53 2.59 -3.11 -9.77
N GLY A 54 2.63 -1.83 -9.42
CA GLY A 54 1.45 -0.99 -9.22
C GLY A 54 0.61 -0.83 -10.48
N ASP A 55 -0.69 -0.62 -10.30
CA ASP A 55 -1.59 -0.30 -11.40
C ASP A 55 -1.20 1.07 -12.02
N PRO A 56 -1.39 1.26 -13.35
CA PRO A 56 -1.07 2.54 -13.98
C PRO A 56 -2.02 3.65 -13.50
N PRO A 57 -1.55 4.90 -13.36
CA PRO A 57 -2.36 6.04 -12.91
C PRO A 57 -3.65 6.24 -13.72
N GLU A 58 -3.63 5.87 -15.00
CA GLU A 58 -4.78 5.94 -15.91
C GLU A 58 -5.94 5.04 -15.46
N ALA A 59 -5.66 3.96 -14.74
CA ALA A 59 -6.70 3.11 -14.17
C ALA A 59 -7.53 3.87 -13.13
N VAL A 60 -6.87 4.70 -12.30
CA VAL A 60 -7.54 5.58 -11.34
C VAL A 60 -8.31 6.67 -12.06
N ALA A 61 -7.69 7.33 -13.04
CA ALA A 61 -8.32 8.40 -13.80
C ALA A 61 -9.62 7.94 -14.49
N ARG A 62 -9.62 6.75 -15.10
CA ARG A 62 -10.84 6.18 -15.71
C ARG A 62 -11.95 5.97 -14.69
N ILE A 63 -11.64 5.44 -13.52
CA ILE A 63 -12.65 5.22 -12.47
C ILE A 63 -13.19 6.54 -11.94
N VAL A 64 -12.34 7.54 -11.73
CA VAL A 64 -12.77 8.89 -11.32
C VAL A 64 -13.70 9.51 -12.38
N ALA A 65 -13.31 9.45 -13.66
CA ALA A 65 -14.14 9.93 -14.75
C ALA A 65 -15.51 9.23 -14.77
N THR A 66 -15.52 7.90 -14.64
CA THR A 66 -16.77 7.13 -14.58
C THR A 66 -17.63 7.55 -13.38
N ALA A 67 -17.03 7.70 -12.20
CA ALA A 67 -17.74 8.10 -10.99
C ALA A 67 -18.38 9.51 -11.11
N LEU A 68 -17.73 10.42 -11.83
CA LEU A 68 -18.22 11.79 -12.04
C LEU A 68 -19.29 11.90 -13.14
N THR A 69 -19.28 10.99 -14.12
CA THR A 69 -20.19 11.07 -15.28
C THR A 69 -21.37 10.11 -15.21
N THR A 70 -21.34 9.12 -14.32
CA THR A 70 -22.44 8.17 -14.14
C THR A 70 -23.61 8.81 -13.38
N PRO A 71 -24.86 8.67 -13.84
CA PRO A 71 -26.03 9.26 -13.17
C PRO A 71 -26.23 8.73 -11.74
N HIS A 72 -25.89 7.44 -11.49
CA HIS A 72 -26.00 6.80 -10.20
C HIS A 72 -24.67 6.16 -9.80
N PRO A 73 -23.67 6.94 -9.38
CA PRO A 73 -22.36 6.40 -9.02
C PRO A 73 -22.42 5.59 -7.74
N ARG A 74 -21.55 4.60 -7.63
CA ARG A 74 -21.33 3.87 -6.37
C ARG A 74 -20.74 4.81 -5.33
N THR A 75 -21.01 4.57 -4.08
CA THR A 75 -20.42 5.35 -2.97
C THR A 75 -18.94 5.01 -2.76
N ARG A 76 -18.47 3.85 -3.26
CA ARG A 76 -17.10 3.37 -3.05
C ARG A 76 -16.56 2.62 -4.26
N TYR A 77 -15.35 2.98 -4.68
CA TYR A 77 -14.59 2.32 -5.75
C TYR A 77 -13.23 1.89 -5.22
N VAL A 78 -13.00 0.58 -5.12
CA VAL A 78 -11.69 0.00 -4.79
C VAL A 78 -10.99 -0.35 -6.10
N ILE A 79 -9.79 0.19 -6.31
CA ILE A 79 -9.02 0.04 -7.55
C ILE A 79 -7.80 -0.86 -7.29
N GLY A 80 -7.58 -1.80 -8.20
CA GLY A 80 -6.50 -2.77 -8.10
C GLY A 80 -6.95 -4.12 -7.57
N ARG A 81 -6.41 -5.19 -8.17
CA ARG A 81 -6.76 -6.57 -7.80
C ARG A 81 -6.39 -6.87 -6.35
N ASN A 82 -5.17 -6.53 -5.96
CA ASN A 82 -4.68 -6.77 -4.61
C ASN A 82 -5.46 -5.96 -3.56
N ALA A 83 -5.79 -4.71 -3.87
CA ALA A 83 -6.61 -3.87 -3.00
C ALA A 83 -8.02 -4.45 -2.78
N ARG A 84 -8.64 -4.99 -3.84
CA ARG A 84 -9.95 -5.66 -3.74
C ARG A 84 -9.90 -6.92 -2.87
N ILE A 85 -8.87 -7.75 -3.04
CA ILE A 85 -8.67 -8.95 -2.23
C ILE A 85 -8.46 -8.57 -0.76
N THR A 86 -7.58 -7.61 -0.49
CA THR A 86 -7.32 -7.13 0.87
C THR A 86 -8.58 -6.55 1.51
N ALA A 87 -9.34 -5.73 0.79
CA ALA A 87 -10.60 -5.16 1.29
C ALA A 87 -11.65 -6.24 1.57
N ALA A 88 -11.72 -7.30 0.77
CA ALA A 88 -12.62 -8.43 1.01
C ALA A 88 -12.19 -9.24 2.24
N LEU A 89 -10.89 -9.53 2.37
CA LEU A 89 -10.32 -10.27 3.50
C LEU A 89 -10.50 -9.51 4.83
N THR A 90 -10.23 -8.21 4.85
CA THR A 90 -10.38 -7.39 6.07
C THR A 90 -11.83 -7.24 6.50
N ARG A 91 -12.78 -7.36 5.58
CA ARG A 91 -14.22 -7.39 5.92
C ARG A 91 -14.68 -8.74 6.45
N ALA A 92 -14.07 -9.83 5.97
CA ALA A 92 -14.47 -11.20 6.32
C ALA A 92 -13.77 -11.70 7.59
N LEU A 93 -12.57 -11.18 7.90
CA LEU A 93 -11.75 -11.65 9.03
C LEU A 93 -11.91 -10.73 10.25
N PRO A 94 -12.00 -11.29 11.48
CA PRO A 94 -11.92 -10.50 12.69
C PRO A 94 -10.54 -9.84 12.81
N GLY A 95 -10.47 -8.63 13.38
CA GLY A 95 -9.24 -7.83 13.46
C GLY A 95 -8.01 -8.59 13.99
N ARG A 96 -8.20 -9.44 15.02
CA ARG A 96 -7.13 -10.29 15.56
C ARG A 96 -6.54 -11.28 14.54
N ALA A 97 -7.31 -11.74 13.55
CA ALA A 97 -6.81 -12.61 12.50
C ALA A 97 -5.99 -11.82 11.47
N VAL A 98 -6.40 -10.59 11.16
CA VAL A 98 -5.64 -9.66 10.31
C VAL A 98 -4.29 -9.34 10.97
N ASP A 99 -4.27 -9.00 12.26
CA ASP A 99 -3.05 -8.70 13.02
C ASP A 99 -2.08 -9.89 13.03
N LYS A 100 -2.58 -11.11 13.25
CA LYS A 100 -1.76 -12.33 13.19
C LYS A 100 -1.16 -12.57 11.81
N THR A 101 -1.91 -12.29 10.75
CA THR A 101 -1.43 -12.45 9.37
C THR A 101 -0.34 -11.43 9.05
N LEU A 102 -0.53 -10.16 9.44
CA LEU A 102 0.47 -9.12 9.30
C LEU A 102 1.74 -9.43 10.09
N ALA A 103 1.61 -9.87 11.35
CA ALA A 103 2.73 -10.26 12.18
C ALA A 103 3.53 -11.42 11.57
N ARG A 104 2.87 -12.41 10.96
CA ARG A 104 3.53 -13.50 10.25
C ARG A 104 4.26 -13.02 9.00
N LEU A 105 3.63 -12.15 8.19
CA LEU A 105 4.26 -11.57 7.01
C LEU A 105 5.53 -10.78 7.34
N LEU A 106 5.54 -10.08 8.47
CA LEU A 106 6.69 -9.29 8.92
C LEU A 106 7.77 -10.13 9.62
N ASN A 107 7.41 -11.24 10.27
CA ASN A 107 8.32 -12.08 11.05
C ASN A 107 8.81 -13.34 10.32
N ASN A 108 8.19 -13.72 9.19
CA ASN A 108 8.69 -14.86 8.40
C ASN A 108 9.93 -14.44 7.62
N ASP A 109 11.04 -15.09 7.94
CA ASP A 109 12.27 -15.11 7.14
C ASP A 109 12.08 -15.90 5.85
#